data_593f4e03ad98da214e11a3ba767d24c3
#
_entry.id   593f4e03ad98da214e11a3ba767d24c3
#
_cell.length_a   1.000
_cell.length_b   1.000
_cell.length_c   1.000
_cell.angle_alpha   90.00
_cell.angle_beta   90.00
_cell.angle_gamma   90.00
#
_symmetry.space_group_name_H-M   'P 1'
#
loop_
_entity.id
_entity.type
_entity.pdbx_description
1 polymer ?
#
loop_
_entity_poly.entity_id
_entity_poly.type
_entity_poly.pdbx_seq_one_letter_code
_entity_poly.pdbx_strand_id
1 'polypeptide(L)'
;LMKRHFKSARFKHLWNRSISSLTKGELHWLGMILSLESDPRVLLIDEYGVHLTDEMEQEFRSQLKRMNRSLGTTIIISSHSESLVKKFASVIIFLDNGHISKIRSSSSRHGRPRGSDRRRKNINYKKRNRNKNKQQNQSGNNKSNLRRKK
;
A
#
# COMPACT_ATOMS: atom_id res chain seq x y z
N LEU A 1 11.90 22.50 -9.79
CA LEU A 1 11.16 21.55 -10.63
C LEU A 1 11.96 20.25 -10.84
N MET A 2 13.13 20.30 -11.51
CA MET A 2 13.94 19.12 -11.84
C MET A 2 14.31 18.25 -10.62
N LYS A 3 14.85 18.83 -9.54
CA LYS A 3 15.27 18.05 -8.35
C LYS A 3 14.10 17.43 -7.57
N ARG A 4 12.90 17.98 -7.72
CA ARG A 4 11.72 17.55 -6.97
C ARG A 4 11.00 16.38 -7.65
N HIS A 5 10.88 16.40 -8.99
CA HIS A 5 10.07 15.45 -9.75
C HIS A 5 10.88 14.52 -10.66
N PHE A 6 12.09 14.91 -11.06
CA PHE A 6 12.95 14.12 -11.95
C PHE A 6 14.14 13.56 -11.18
N LYS A 7 13.89 12.74 -10.18
CA LYS A 7 14.98 12.05 -9.46
C LYS A 7 15.73 11.08 -10.37
N SER A 8 15.04 10.50 -11.35
CA SER A 8 15.65 9.64 -12.33
C SER A 8 16.39 10.46 -13.39
N ALA A 9 17.68 10.13 -13.61
CA ALA A 9 18.47 10.71 -14.68
C ALA A 9 17.87 10.45 -16.09
N ARG A 10 16.98 9.45 -16.21
CA ARG A 10 16.31 9.02 -17.44
C ARG A 10 15.54 10.13 -18.15
N PHE A 11 14.86 11.00 -17.40
CA PHE A 11 14.00 12.03 -17.99
C PHE A 11 14.67 13.38 -18.14
N LYS A 12 15.94 13.52 -17.74
CA LYS A 12 16.69 14.77 -17.89
C LYS A 12 16.80 15.22 -19.34
N HIS A 13 16.87 14.29 -20.28
CA HIS A 13 16.96 14.61 -21.71
C HIS A 13 15.70 15.28 -22.25
N LEU A 14 14.53 15.06 -21.65
CA LEU A 14 13.28 15.68 -22.07
C LEU A 14 13.29 17.19 -21.81
N TRP A 15 14.02 17.64 -20.81
CA TRP A 15 14.05 19.03 -20.41
C TRP A 15 14.63 19.99 -21.47
N ASN A 16 15.55 19.51 -22.29
CA ASN A 16 16.19 20.26 -23.34
C ASN A 16 15.54 20.10 -24.71
N ARG A 17 14.44 19.33 -24.79
CA ARG A 17 13.72 19.07 -26.03
C ARG A 17 12.63 20.13 -26.26
N SER A 18 12.40 20.45 -27.52
CA SER A 18 11.24 21.27 -27.92
C SER A 18 9.95 20.50 -27.61
N ILE A 19 8.91 21.21 -27.12
CA ILE A 19 7.59 20.61 -26.85
C ILE A 19 7.03 19.92 -28.09
N SER A 20 7.25 20.47 -29.28
CA SER A 20 6.82 19.91 -30.55
C SER A 20 7.50 18.58 -30.91
N SER A 21 8.64 18.27 -30.29
CA SER A 21 9.39 17.01 -30.50
C SER A 21 9.07 15.92 -29.49
N LEU A 22 8.20 16.19 -28.50
CA LEU A 22 7.79 15.21 -27.52
C LEU A 22 6.75 14.26 -28.09
N THR A 23 6.85 13.00 -27.69
CA THR A 23 5.79 12.01 -27.96
C THR A 23 4.54 12.33 -27.13
N LYS A 24 3.39 11.75 -27.51
CA LYS A 24 2.13 11.92 -26.76
C LYS A 24 2.29 11.55 -25.27
N GLY A 25 2.98 10.46 -24.98
CA GLY A 25 3.24 10.03 -23.59
C GLY A 25 4.13 10.98 -22.82
N GLU A 26 5.21 11.48 -23.45
CA GLU A 26 6.09 12.48 -22.85
C GLU A 26 5.37 13.80 -22.58
N LEU A 27 4.52 14.23 -23.52
CA LEU A 27 3.72 15.44 -23.37
C LEU A 27 2.68 15.28 -22.25
N HIS A 28 2.00 14.15 -22.20
CA HIS A 28 1.05 13.83 -21.13
C HIS A 28 1.76 13.85 -19.76
N TRP A 29 2.91 13.18 -19.67
CA TRP A 29 3.73 13.16 -18.47
C TRP A 29 4.20 14.55 -18.03
N LEU A 30 4.61 15.41 -18.96
CA LEU A 30 4.96 16.81 -18.68
C LEU A 30 3.76 17.58 -18.11
N GLY A 31 2.57 17.42 -18.68
CA GLY A 31 1.33 18.03 -18.19
C GLY A 31 1.01 17.60 -16.76
N MET A 32 1.19 16.31 -16.45
CA MET A 32 1.01 15.79 -15.11
C MET A 32 1.99 16.40 -14.11
N ILE A 33 3.26 16.57 -14.48
CA ILE A 33 4.27 17.23 -13.63
C ILE A 33 3.90 18.69 -13.36
N LEU A 34 3.47 19.44 -14.37
CA LEU A 34 3.03 20.81 -14.21
C LEU A 34 1.84 20.90 -13.23
N SER A 35 0.91 19.95 -13.32
CA SER A 35 -0.22 19.86 -12.37
C SER A 35 0.25 19.57 -10.95
N LEU A 36 1.29 18.77 -10.75
CA LEU A 36 1.87 18.51 -9.44
C LEU A 36 2.59 19.75 -8.87
N GLU A 37 3.25 20.52 -9.72
CA GLU A 37 3.98 21.73 -9.30
C GLU A 37 3.06 22.87 -8.85
N SER A 38 1.81 22.88 -9.30
CA SER A 38 0.81 23.86 -8.84
C SER A 38 0.40 23.67 -7.39
N ASP A 39 0.85 22.61 -6.73
CA ASP A 39 0.58 22.23 -5.33
C ASP A 39 -0.92 22.24 -4.98
N PRO A 40 -1.75 21.52 -5.76
CA PRO A 40 -3.19 21.59 -5.62
C PRO A 40 -3.67 20.91 -4.32
N ARG A 41 -4.73 21.43 -3.71
CA ARG A 41 -5.43 20.73 -2.62
C ARG A 41 -6.26 19.55 -3.12
N VAL A 42 -6.78 19.65 -4.34
CA VAL A 42 -7.52 18.59 -5.03
C VAL A 42 -6.92 18.42 -6.42
N LEU A 43 -6.54 17.21 -6.76
CA LEU A 43 -6.00 16.84 -8.07
C LEU A 43 -6.95 15.85 -8.75
N LEU A 44 -7.42 16.23 -9.93
CA LEU A 44 -8.26 15.37 -10.78
C LEU A 44 -7.39 14.84 -11.93
N ILE A 45 -7.37 13.54 -12.11
CA ILE A 45 -6.61 12.89 -13.18
C ILE A 45 -7.56 12.00 -13.96
N ASP A 46 -7.75 12.32 -15.21
CA ASP A 46 -8.53 11.52 -16.13
C ASP A 46 -7.64 10.53 -16.90
N GLU A 47 -8.17 9.36 -17.19
CA GLU A 47 -7.51 8.28 -17.95
C GLU A 47 -6.10 7.92 -17.43
N TYR A 48 -5.96 7.79 -16.10
CA TYR A 48 -4.67 7.47 -15.48
C TYR A 48 -4.06 6.18 -16.02
N GLY A 49 -2.80 6.28 -16.44
CA GLY A 49 -2.01 5.16 -16.98
C GLY A 49 -2.06 5.05 -18.49
N VAL A 50 -2.94 5.79 -19.16
CA VAL A 50 -2.95 5.85 -20.64
C VAL A 50 -1.72 6.63 -21.10
N HIS A 51 -1.02 6.11 -22.10
CA HIS A 51 0.20 6.68 -22.68
C HIS A 51 1.43 6.76 -21.74
N LEU A 52 1.38 6.21 -20.53
CA LEU A 52 2.55 6.13 -19.65
C LEU A 52 3.30 4.81 -19.86
N THR A 53 4.63 4.88 -19.86
CA THR A 53 5.44 3.67 -19.67
C THR A 53 5.38 3.22 -18.22
N ASP A 54 5.75 1.97 -17.94
CA ASP A 54 5.76 1.44 -16.57
C ASP A 54 6.63 2.27 -15.63
N GLU A 55 7.76 2.77 -16.12
CA GLU A 55 8.65 3.61 -15.34
C GLU A 55 8.05 4.99 -15.04
N MET A 56 7.42 5.62 -16.04
CA MET A 56 6.72 6.89 -15.87
C MET A 56 5.58 6.73 -14.86
N GLU A 57 4.80 5.64 -14.97
CA GLU A 57 3.72 5.35 -14.05
C GLU A 57 4.21 5.18 -12.62
N GLN A 58 5.29 4.41 -12.42
CA GLN A 58 5.87 4.19 -11.09
C GLN A 58 6.34 5.50 -10.45
N GLU A 59 7.04 6.34 -11.20
CA GLU A 59 7.52 7.62 -10.69
C GLU A 59 6.36 8.55 -10.35
N PHE A 60 5.39 8.68 -11.25
CA PHE A 60 4.22 9.51 -11.04
C PHE A 60 3.38 9.04 -9.84
N ARG A 61 3.10 7.76 -9.75
CA ARG A 61 2.42 7.17 -8.59
C ARG A 61 3.16 7.42 -7.28
N SER A 62 4.48 7.39 -7.29
CA SER A 62 5.30 7.73 -6.13
C SER A 62 5.10 9.19 -5.70
N GLN A 63 5.02 10.11 -6.66
CA GLN A 63 4.74 11.53 -6.40
C GLN A 63 3.32 11.72 -5.85
N LEU A 64 2.31 11.09 -6.45
CA LEU A 64 0.93 11.15 -5.98
C LEU A 64 0.81 10.67 -4.53
N LYS A 65 1.44 9.54 -4.20
CA LYS A 65 1.48 9.04 -2.81
C LYS A 65 2.13 10.03 -1.86
N ARG A 66 3.20 10.69 -2.28
CA ARG A 66 3.87 11.71 -1.46
C ARG A 66 2.97 12.90 -1.23
N MET A 67 2.32 13.43 -2.28
CA MET A 67 1.41 14.57 -2.17
C MET A 67 0.25 14.26 -1.22
N ASN A 68 -0.39 13.11 -1.40
CA ASN A 68 -1.48 12.71 -0.53
C ASN A 68 -1.03 12.58 0.95
N ARG A 69 0.12 11.91 1.21
CA ARG A 69 0.58 11.65 2.58
C ARG A 69 1.21 12.84 3.28
N SER A 70 1.98 13.63 2.55
CA SER A 70 2.80 14.71 3.14
C SER A 70 2.16 16.08 3.01
N LEU A 71 1.34 16.31 1.99
CA LEU A 71 0.69 17.59 1.72
C LEU A 71 -0.82 17.56 1.96
N GLY A 72 -1.39 16.37 2.17
CA GLY A 72 -2.83 16.20 2.37
C GLY A 72 -3.68 16.39 1.13
N THR A 73 -3.07 16.34 -0.06
CA THR A 73 -3.77 16.51 -1.34
C THR A 73 -4.82 15.41 -1.53
N THR A 74 -6.04 15.78 -1.82
CA THR A 74 -7.08 14.83 -2.26
C THR A 74 -6.88 14.52 -3.73
N ILE A 75 -6.82 13.23 -4.08
CA ILE A 75 -6.56 12.80 -5.45
C ILE A 75 -7.74 11.96 -5.92
N ILE A 76 -8.34 12.35 -7.04
CA ILE A 76 -9.43 11.65 -7.72
C ILE A 76 -8.94 11.24 -9.10
N ILE A 77 -9.09 9.96 -9.41
CA ILE A 77 -8.52 9.36 -10.62
C ILE A 77 -9.58 8.56 -11.35
N SER A 78 -9.75 8.77 -12.64
CA SER A 78 -10.39 7.81 -13.52
C SER A 78 -9.35 6.90 -14.18
N SER A 79 -9.69 5.64 -14.38
CA SER A 79 -8.81 4.68 -15.08
C SER A 79 -9.57 3.46 -15.57
N HIS A 80 -9.22 2.95 -16.72
CA HIS A 80 -9.71 1.67 -17.23
C HIS A 80 -8.99 0.46 -16.59
N SER A 81 -7.89 0.69 -15.88
CA SER A 81 -7.07 -0.36 -15.28
C SER A 81 -7.22 -0.42 -13.77
N GLU A 82 -8.05 -1.36 -13.29
CA GLU A 82 -8.18 -1.65 -11.86
C GLU A 82 -6.82 -2.02 -11.22
N SER A 83 -5.96 -2.73 -11.94
CA SER A 83 -4.65 -3.18 -11.46
C SER A 83 -3.71 -2.03 -11.11
N LEU A 84 -3.78 -0.93 -11.85
CA LEU A 84 -2.98 0.27 -11.58
C LEU A 84 -3.47 1.01 -10.34
N VAL A 85 -4.78 1.27 -10.25
CA VAL A 85 -5.36 2.05 -9.16
C VAL A 85 -5.36 1.31 -7.83
N LYS A 86 -5.50 -0.01 -7.82
CA LYS A 86 -5.38 -0.85 -6.62
C LYS A 86 -4.07 -0.69 -5.86
N LYS A 87 -3.00 -0.30 -6.55
CA LYS A 87 -1.67 -0.15 -5.94
C LYS A 87 -1.60 1.00 -4.93
N PHE A 88 -2.55 1.94 -4.97
CA PHE A 88 -2.46 3.14 -4.13
C PHE A 88 -3.80 3.80 -3.76
N ALA A 89 -4.91 3.49 -4.43
CA ALA A 89 -6.21 4.07 -4.11
C ALA A 89 -6.72 3.58 -2.75
N SER A 90 -7.26 4.48 -1.94
CA SER A 90 -7.90 4.16 -0.66
C SER A 90 -9.33 3.66 -0.88
N VAL A 91 -10.02 4.20 -1.87
CA VAL A 91 -11.37 3.82 -2.27
C VAL A 91 -11.39 3.66 -3.79
N ILE A 92 -12.02 2.61 -4.27
CA ILE A 92 -12.28 2.39 -5.69
C ILE A 92 -13.78 2.31 -5.91
N ILE A 93 -14.29 3.14 -6.80
CA ILE A 93 -15.69 3.18 -7.23
C ILE A 93 -15.74 2.63 -8.64
N PHE A 94 -16.53 1.59 -8.83
CA PHE A 94 -16.77 0.99 -10.15
C PHE A 94 -18.03 1.59 -10.74
N LEU A 95 -17.91 2.13 -11.94
CA LEU A 95 -19.01 2.69 -12.72
C LEU A 95 -19.38 1.72 -13.84
N ASP A 96 -20.65 1.51 -14.04
CA ASP A 96 -21.20 0.70 -15.13
C ASP A 96 -22.48 1.36 -15.65
N ASN A 97 -22.55 1.62 -16.95
CA ASN A 97 -23.70 2.25 -17.62
C ASN A 97 -24.22 3.52 -16.90
N GLY A 98 -23.32 4.38 -16.42
CA GLY A 98 -23.67 5.61 -15.72
C GLY A 98 -24.07 5.43 -14.25
N HIS A 99 -24.01 4.22 -13.71
CA HIS A 99 -24.36 3.90 -12.33
C HIS A 99 -23.15 3.38 -11.53
N ILE A 100 -23.19 3.59 -10.22
CA ILE A 100 -22.22 2.96 -9.31
C ILE A 100 -22.60 1.50 -9.14
N SER A 101 -21.79 0.60 -9.72
CA SER A 101 -22.00 -0.84 -9.59
C SER A 101 -21.37 -1.42 -8.32
N LYS A 102 -20.26 -0.84 -7.86
CA LYS A 102 -19.53 -1.34 -6.69
C LYS A 102 -18.64 -0.27 -6.07
N ILE A 103 -18.49 -0.32 -4.76
CA ILE A 103 -17.49 0.46 -4.01
C ILE A 103 -16.62 -0.51 -3.24
N ARG A 104 -15.30 -0.37 -3.36
CA ARG A 104 -14.31 -1.09 -2.55
C ARG A 104 -13.44 -0.09 -1.82
N SER A 105 -13.33 -0.21 -0.51
CA SER A 105 -12.24 0.40 0.23
C SER A 105 -11.04 -0.56 0.19
N SER A 106 -9.85 -0.05 -0.16
CA SER A 106 -8.66 -0.80 0.18
C SER A 106 -8.60 -0.76 1.71
N SER A 107 -8.81 -1.91 2.34
CA SER A 107 -8.45 -2.04 3.74
C SER A 107 -6.96 -1.78 3.82
N SER A 108 -6.62 -0.51 4.05
CA SER A 108 -5.25 -0.12 4.35
C SER A 108 -4.86 -0.96 5.56
N ARG A 109 -3.90 -1.84 5.39
CA ARG A 109 -3.19 -2.50 6.51
C ARG A 109 -2.38 -1.46 7.30
N HIS A 110 -2.96 -0.28 7.50
CA HIS A 110 -2.44 0.77 8.35
C HIS A 110 -3.09 0.63 9.71
N GLY A 111 -2.34 0.02 10.62
CA GLY A 111 -2.62 0.15 12.03
C GLY A 111 -3.59 -0.85 12.62
N ARG A 112 -3.37 -2.17 12.45
CA ARG A 112 -3.64 -3.02 13.63
C ARG A 112 -2.59 -2.63 14.67
N PRO A 113 -2.99 -2.11 15.83
CA PRO A 113 -2.04 -1.89 16.90
C PRO A 113 -1.39 -3.23 17.20
N ARG A 114 -0.07 -3.32 17.09
CA ARG A 114 0.75 -4.51 17.39
C ARG A 114 0.63 -4.99 18.86
N GLY A 115 -0.39 -4.51 19.58
CA GLY A 115 -0.58 -4.78 21.01
C GLY A 115 -1.40 -6.02 21.38
N SER A 116 -2.27 -6.54 20.52
CA SER A 116 -3.20 -7.63 20.91
C SER A 116 -2.65 -9.04 20.69
N ASP A 117 -1.68 -9.21 19.80
CA ASP A 117 -1.18 -10.55 19.44
C ASP A 117 -0.12 -11.09 20.43
N ARG A 118 0.58 -10.18 21.14
CA ARG A 118 1.51 -10.61 22.22
C ARG A 118 0.78 -11.21 23.41
N ARG A 119 -0.44 -10.72 23.75
CA ARG A 119 -1.23 -11.30 24.88
C ARG A 119 -1.77 -12.69 24.54
N ARG A 120 -2.22 -12.95 23.31
CA ARG A 120 -2.73 -14.29 22.92
C ARG A 120 -1.63 -15.35 22.86
N LYS A 121 -0.44 -15.01 22.38
CA LYS A 121 0.71 -15.94 22.37
C LYS A 121 1.18 -16.27 23.80
N ASN A 122 1.14 -15.31 24.71
CA ASN A 122 1.57 -15.53 26.10
C ASN A 122 0.56 -16.40 26.89
N ILE A 123 -0.73 -16.30 26.61
CA ILE A 123 -1.77 -17.15 27.24
C ILE A 123 -1.63 -18.60 26.78
N ASN A 124 -1.35 -18.84 25.50
CA ASN A 124 -1.15 -20.19 24.97
C ASN A 124 0.16 -20.83 25.47
N TYR A 125 1.22 -20.06 25.66
CA TYR A 125 2.47 -20.55 26.23
C TYR A 125 2.30 -20.94 27.71
N LYS A 126 1.59 -20.13 28.50
CA LYS A 126 1.28 -20.47 29.91
C LYS A 126 0.37 -21.68 30.05
N LYS A 127 -0.63 -21.89 29.16
CA LYS A 127 -1.49 -23.09 29.16
C LYS A 127 -0.70 -24.36 28.80
N ARG A 128 0.21 -24.30 27.83
CA ARG A 128 1.06 -25.45 27.46
C ARG A 128 2.02 -25.88 28.57
N ASN A 129 2.62 -24.93 29.28
CA ASN A 129 3.52 -25.24 30.38
C ASN A 129 2.79 -25.79 31.62
N ARG A 130 1.58 -25.30 31.91
CA ARG A 130 0.75 -25.87 32.99
C ARG A 130 0.37 -27.31 32.75
N ASN A 131 0.09 -27.70 31.51
CA ASN A 131 -0.25 -29.08 31.17
C ASN A 131 0.98 -30.02 31.23
N LYS A 132 2.17 -29.55 30.85
CA LYS A 132 3.41 -30.34 31.00
C LYS A 132 3.75 -30.63 32.46
N ASN A 133 3.60 -29.64 33.35
CA ASN A 133 3.86 -29.85 34.79
C ASN A 133 2.84 -30.75 35.46
N LYS A 134 1.56 -30.79 35.00
CA LYS A 134 0.57 -31.75 35.52
C LYS A 134 0.88 -33.19 35.12
N GLN A 135 1.39 -33.41 33.91
CA GLN A 135 1.76 -34.79 33.47
C GLN A 135 3.02 -35.31 34.17
N GLN A 136 4.00 -34.43 34.47
CA GLN A 136 5.19 -34.84 35.22
C GLN A 136 4.89 -35.20 36.68
N ASN A 137 3.97 -34.47 37.32
CA ASN A 137 3.58 -34.79 38.72
C ASN A 137 2.74 -36.07 38.83
N GLN A 138 1.97 -36.43 37.80
CA GLN A 138 1.22 -37.72 37.81
C GLN A 138 2.14 -38.91 37.55
N SER A 139 3.19 -38.78 36.75
CA SER A 139 4.16 -39.86 36.52
C SER A 139 5.11 -40.08 37.72
N GLY A 140 5.37 -39.03 38.50
CA GLY A 140 6.17 -39.10 39.73
C GLY A 140 5.44 -39.85 40.89
N ASN A 141 4.14 -39.62 41.03
CA ASN A 141 3.36 -40.25 42.09
C ASN A 141 3.08 -41.76 41.85
N ASN A 142 3.07 -42.19 40.58
CA ASN A 142 2.92 -43.64 40.27
C ASN A 142 4.21 -44.43 40.57
N LYS A 143 5.38 -43.81 40.51
CA LYS A 143 6.67 -44.50 40.83
C LYS A 143 6.90 -44.66 42.33
N SER A 144 6.37 -43.74 43.15
CA SER A 144 6.52 -43.81 44.62
C SER A 144 5.57 -44.87 45.27
N ASN A 145 4.41 -45.14 44.65
CA ASN A 145 3.47 -46.16 45.16
C ASN A 145 3.88 -47.61 44.83
N LEU A 146 4.70 -47.81 43.81
CA LEU A 146 5.23 -49.13 43.45
C LEU A 146 6.42 -49.59 44.34
N ARG A 147 7.07 -48.67 45.07
CA ARG A 147 8.19 -48.98 45.97
C ARG A 147 7.77 -49.26 47.41
N ARG A 148 6.49 -49.09 47.75
CA ARG A 148 5.95 -49.37 49.11
C ARG A 148 5.24 -50.73 49.24
N LYS A 149 5.28 -51.58 48.20
CA LYS A 149 4.65 -52.92 48.20
C LYS A 149 5.67 -54.04 47.95
N LYS A 150 6.89 -53.90 48.46
CA LYS A 150 7.84 -55.02 48.63
C LYS A 150 8.32 -55.02 50.06
#